data_dd4b9228844577c7288e743722040e26
#
_entry.id   dd4b9228844577c7288e743722040e26
#
_cell.length_a   1.000
_cell.length_b   1.000
_cell.length_c   1.000
_cell.angle_alpha   90.00
_cell.angle_beta   90.00
_cell.angle_gamma   90.00
#
_symmetry.space_group_name_H-M   'P 1'
#
loop_
_entity.id
_entity.type
_entity.pdbx_description
1 polymer ?
#
loop_
_entity_poly.entity_id
_entity_poly.type
_entity_poly.pdbx_seq_one_letter_code
_entity_poly.pdbx_strand_id
1 'polypeptide(L)'
;SMGGLYPVMCVTLMNPRTGGVLASFGAHPSFEVALERSLTELLQGRSFEGLNDLPPPTFVSNAVTEPNNFVEHFIDSSGIMSWRFFSDKSNFSFVEWDFSNKGKSSNREQAEALFNILQSKGKEIYMATYNDLGAMSCRILVPGYSEVYPVEDLIWDNTNKALLFRADILNLHRLDNNSLAALLDRLSNNELDEYSDIGTLIGVE
;
A
#
# COMPACT_ATOMS: atom_id res chain seq x y z
N SER A 1 7.89 -3.51 -10.86
CA SER A 1 8.17 -3.76 -12.28
C SER A 1 8.23 -5.25 -12.63
N MET A 2 8.25 -6.13 -11.63
CA MET A 2 8.30 -7.61 -11.81
C MET A 2 9.40 -8.06 -12.79
N GLY A 3 10.61 -7.49 -12.66
CA GLY A 3 11.72 -7.75 -13.58
C GLY A 3 11.57 -7.07 -14.93
N GLY A 4 10.95 -5.91 -14.99
CA GLY A 4 10.73 -5.14 -16.21
C GLY A 4 9.52 -5.56 -17.04
N LEU A 5 8.69 -6.47 -16.52
CA LEU A 5 7.51 -6.99 -17.23
C LEU A 5 6.25 -6.14 -17.04
N TYR A 6 6.29 -5.15 -16.15
CA TYR A 6 5.16 -4.27 -15.88
C TYR A 6 5.62 -2.82 -15.70
N PRO A 7 4.92 -1.82 -16.27
CA PRO A 7 5.31 -0.42 -16.16
C PRO A 7 5.23 0.07 -14.72
N VAL A 8 6.33 0.58 -14.24
CA VAL A 8 6.42 1.27 -12.96
C VAL A 8 7.24 2.54 -13.17
N MET A 9 6.64 3.66 -12.83
CA MET A 9 7.32 4.95 -12.83
C MET A 9 7.76 5.28 -11.41
N CYS A 10 8.94 5.87 -11.29
CA CYS A 10 9.42 6.45 -10.06
C CYS A 10 9.68 7.93 -10.28
N VAL A 11 9.11 8.77 -9.42
CA VAL A 11 9.42 10.19 -9.36
C VAL A 11 10.19 10.45 -8.07
N THR A 12 11.35 11.07 -8.20
CA THR A 12 12.20 11.39 -7.07
C THR A 12 12.28 12.90 -6.90
N LEU A 13 11.98 13.37 -5.70
CA LEU A 13 12.20 14.76 -5.29
C LEU A 13 13.46 14.83 -4.44
N MET A 14 14.37 15.73 -4.78
CA MET A 14 15.60 15.93 -4.05
C MET A 14 15.70 17.37 -3.55
N ASN A 15 15.93 17.55 -2.27
CA ASN A 15 16.19 18.86 -1.69
C ASN A 15 17.66 19.24 -1.90
N PRO A 16 17.99 20.24 -2.71
CA PRO A 16 19.38 20.56 -3.03
C PRO A 16 20.15 21.17 -1.84
N ARG A 17 19.44 21.59 -0.78
CA ARG A 17 20.08 22.19 0.41
C ARG A 17 20.47 21.15 1.44
N THR A 18 19.61 20.17 1.68
CA THR A 18 19.81 19.14 2.72
C THR A 18 20.31 17.83 2.13
N GLY A 19 20.16 17.62 0.83
CA GLY A 19 20.35 16.32 0.19
C GLY A 19 19.25 15.32 0.46
N GLY A 20 18.21 15.72 1.21
CA GLY A 20 17.07 14.86 1.51
C GLY A 20 16.33 14.40 0.25
N VAL A 21 15.86 13.18 0.24
CA VAL A 21 15.25 12.55 -0.92
C VAL A 21 13.92 11.89 -0.56
N LEU A 22 12.94 12.10 -1.41
CA LEU A 22 11.66 11.41 -1.41
C LEU A 22 11.46 10.75 -2.76
N ALA A 23 11.09 9.47 -2.77
CA ALA A 23 10.74 8.76 -4.00
C ALA A 23 9.33 8.20 -3.88
N SER A 24 8.55 8.40 -4.94
CA SER A 24 7.22 7.87 -5.08
C SER A 24 7.09 6.99 -6.31
N PHE A 25 6.26 5.97 -6.24
CA PHE A 25 6.11 4.96 -7.26
C PHE A 25 4.67 4.90 -7.76
N GLY A 26 4.49 4.79 -9.06
CA GLY A 26 3.21 4.56 -9.70
C GLY A 26 3.29 3.39 -10.67
N ALA A 27 2.35 2.47 -10.57
CA ALA A 27 2.26 1.32 -11.45
C ALA A 27 0.94 1.33 -12.21
N HIS A 28 0.99 1.23 -13.54
CA HIS A 28 -0.18 1.13 -14.39
C HIS A 28 0.23 0.64 -15.80
N PRO A 29 -0.63 -0.09 -16.54
CA PRO A 29 -0.35 -0.45 -17.93
C PRO A 29 -0.08 0.74 -18.86
N SER A 30 -0.69 1.90 -18.59
CA SER A 30 -0.37 3.18 -19.25
C SER A 30 0.70 3.91 -18.46
N PHE A 31 1.79 4.30 -19.12
CA PHE A 31 2.86 5.10 -18.51
C PHE A 31 2.39 6.48 -18.07
N GLU A 32 1.44 7.10 -18.79
CA GLU A 32 0.86 8.39 -18.39
C GLU A 32 0.19 8.28 -17.01
N VAL A 33 -0.63 7.24 -16.81
CA VAL A 33 -1.32 7.00 -15.54
C VAL A 33 -0.32 6.59 -14.45
N ALA A 34 0.70 5.79 -14.78
CA ALA A 34 1.76 5.44 -13.84
C ALA A 34 2.52 6.68 -13.36
N LEU A 35 2.85 7.60 -14.28
CA LEU A 35 3.50 8.87 -13.95
C LEU A 35 2.59 9.79 -13.12
N GLU A 36 1.32 9.94 -13.52
CA GLU A 36 0.33 10.72 -12.77
C GLU A 36 0.22 10.22 -11.32
N ARG A 37 0.10 8.91 -11.13
CA ARG A 37 0.10 8.30 -9.79
C ARG A 37 1.36 8.62 -9.00
N SER A 38 2.54 8.48 -9.60
CA SER A 38 3.81 8.81 -8.94
C SER A 38 3.87 10.28 -8.50
N LEU A 39 3.32 11.19 -9.31
CA LEU A 39 3.32 12.62 -9.00
C LEU A 39 2.29 12.96 -7.90
N THR A 40 1.11 12.38 -7.95
CA THR A 40 0.06 12.63 -6.94
C THR A 40 0.43 12.05 -5.58
N GLU A 41 1.02 10.86 -5.55
CA GLU A 41 1.50 10.23 -4.30
C GLU A 41 2.68 10.98 -3.67
N LEU A 42 3.49 11.67 -4.48
CA LEU A 42 4.70 12.36 -4.00
C LEU A 42 4.41 13.37 -2.89
N LEU A 43 3.25 14.03 -2.95
CA LEU A 43 2.85 15.08 -2.01
C LEU A 43 1.62 14.69 -1.17
N GLN A 44 1.16 13.45 -1.27
CA GLN A 44 0.01 12.98 -0.50
C GLN A 44 0.30 13.06 1.01
N GLY A 45 -0.57 13.76 1.74
CA GLY A 45 -0.42 13.95 3.18
C GLY A 45 0.76 14.84 3.61
N ARG A 46 1.42 15.56 2.68
CA ARG A 46 2.61 16.36 2.98
C ARG A 46 2.45 17.80 2.56
N SER A 47 3.09 18.69 3.33
CA SER A 47 3.40 20.06 2.91
C SER A 47 4.80 20.15 2.31
N PHE A 48 5.08 21.17 1.51
CA PHE A 48 6.44 21.44 1.01
C PHE A 48 7.44 21.73 2.14
N GLU A 49 6.98 22.19 3.29
CA GLU A 49 7.82 22.48 4.46
C GLU A 49 8.40 21.19 5.04
N GLY A 50 7.62 20.11 5.14
CA GLY A 50 8.06 18.81 5.63
C GLY A 50 9.14 18.15 4.77
N LEU A 51 9.35 18.60 3.53
CA LEU A 51 10.42 18.09 2.67
C LEU A 51 11.84 18.47 3.15
N ASN A 52 11.96 19.42 4.08
CA ASN A 52 13.26 19.80 4.63
C ASN A 52 13.79 18.76 5.64
N ASP A 53 12.91 17.96 6.21
CA ASP A 53 13.23 16.98 7.26
C ASP A 53 13.55 15.59 6.70
N LEU A 54 13.47 15.42 5.39
CA LEU A 54 13.78 14.15 4.72
C LEU A 54 15.26 13.79 4.85
N PRO A 55 15.58 12.52 5.15
CA PRO A 55 16.94 12.06 5.24
C PRO A 55 17.64 12.03 3.88
N PRO A 56 18.94 12.34 3.82
CA PRO A 56 19.74 12.11 2.60
C PRO A 56 19.95 10.60 2.39
N PRO A 57 20.16 10.16 1.14
CA PRO A 57 20.47 8.78 0.86
C PRO A 57 21.79 8.32 1.51
N THR A 58 21.90 7.03 1.79
CA THR A 58 23.06 6.45 2.45
C THR A 58 23.65 5.27 1.67
N PHE A 59 24.94 4.99 1.88
CA PHE A 59 25.61 3.75 1.46
C PHE A 59 25.57 2.67 2.56
N VAL A 60 25.10 2.99 3.75
CA VAL A 60 25.01 2.07 4.89
C VAL A 60 23.86 1.09 4.66
N SER A 61 24.20 -0.11 4.22
CA SER A 61 23.19 -1.12 3.86
C SER A 61 22.26 -1.48 5.02
N ASN A 62 22.78 -1.58 6.23
CA ASN A 62 21.98 -1.94 7.40
C ASN A 62 20.87 -0.91 7.67
N ALA A 63 21.18 0.38 7.58
CA ALA A 63 20.18 1.43 7.79
C ALA A 63 19.02 1.35 6.76
N VAL A 64 19.33 0.94 5.52
CA VAL A 64 18.33 0.79 4.46
C VAL A 64 17.46 -0.46 4.64
N THR A 65 18.05 -1.54 5.16
CA THR A 65 17.38 -2.84 5.27
C THR A 65 16.71 -3.08 6.63
N GLU A 66 16.75 -2.12 7.52
CA GLU A 66 16.03 -2.23 8.80
C GLU A 66 14.52 -2.30 8.59
N PRO A 67 13.81 -3.17 9.34
CA PRO A 67 12.36 -3.31 9.23
C PRO A 67 11.61 -1.99 9.40
N ASN A 68 12.00 -1.16 10.36
CA ASN A 68 11.38 0.14 10.59
C ASN A 68 11.52 1.08 9.38
N ASN A 69 12.69 1.10 8.73
CA ASN A 69 12.89 1.90 7.52
C ASN A 69 11.95 1.46 6.39
N PHE A 70 11.68 0.16 6.30
CA PHE A 70 10.74 -0.38 5.32
C PHE A 70 9.30 0.06 5.62
N VAL A 71 8.91 0.05 6.89
CA VAL A 71 7.59 0.56 7.35
C VAL A 71 7.44 2.04 7.02
N GLU A 72 8.45 2.87 7.29
CA GLU A 72 8.44 4.30 6.94
C GLU A 72 8.26 4.53 5.44
N HIS A 73 8.94 3.75 4.59
CA HIS A 73 8.73 3.80 3.15
C HIS A 73 7.30 3.47 2.74
N PHE A 74 6.67 2.55 3.45
CA PHE A 74 5.31 2.11 3.13
C PHE A 74 4.25 3.11 3.61
N ILE A 75 4.42 3.65 4.81
CA ILE A 75 3.44 4.59 5.39
C ILE A 75 3.39 5.88 4.59
N ASP A 76 4.55 6.47 4.32
CA ASP A 76 4.59 7.82 3.76
C ASP A 76 5.80 8.08 2.86
N SER A 77 6.54 7.06 2.44
CA SER A 77 7.75 7.16 1.61
C SER A 77 8.91 7.94 2.26
N SER A 78 8.89 8.16 3.59
CA SER A 78 9.92 8.94 4.30
C SER A 78 11.18 8.15 4.64
N GLY A 79 11.20 6.86 4.39
CA GLY A 79 12.33 6.00 4.70
C GLY A 79 13.64 6.42 4.00
N ILE A 80 14.76 6.03 4.61
CA ILE A 80 16.11 6.31 4.09
C ILE A 80 16.36 5.50 2.83
N MET A 81 16.72 6.16 1.75
CA MET A 81 17.05 5.54 0.48
C MET A 81 18.54 5.17 0.37
N SER A 82 18.84 4.15 -0.39
CA SER A 82 20.21 3.83 -0.74
C SER A 82 20.70 4.68 -1.92
N TRP A 83 21.93 5.18 -1.88
CA TRP A 83 22.57 5.78 -3.05
C TRP A 83 22.63 4.84 -4.26
N ARG A 84 22.60 3.52 -4.02
CA ARG A 84 22.56 2.52 -5.10
C ARG A 84 21.27 2.58 -5.91
N PHE A 85 20.21 3.13 -5.37
CA PHE A 85 18.96 3.35 -6.08
C PHE A 85 19.12 4.31 -7.27
N PHE A 86 20.04 5.27 -7.16
CA PHE A 86 20.35 6.27 -8.19
C PHE A 86 21.47 5.83 -9.14
N SER A 87 21.76 4.51 -9.18
CA SER A 87 22.74 3.97 -10.12
C SER A 87 22.25 4.13 -11.56
N ASP A 88 23.16 4.45 -12.47
CA ASP A 88 22.92 4.50 -13.91
C ASP A 88 22.88 3.11 -14.57
N LYS A 89 23.14 2.06 -13.78
CA LYS A 89 23.13 0.68 -14.25
C LYS A 89 21.78 0.02 -13.94
N SER A 90 21.09 -0.40 -14.98
CA SER A 90 19.90 -1.22 -14.87
C SER A 90 20.23 -2.63 -14.38
N ASN A 91 19.44 -3.17 -13.45
CA ASN A 91 19.55 -4.54 -12.97
C ASN A 91 18.96 -5.56 -13.96
N PHE A 92 18.10 -5.11 -14.86
CA PHE A 92 17.47 -5.92 -15.91
C PHE A 92 17.02 -5.02 -17.06
N SER A 93 16.84 -5.62 -18.23
CA SER A 93 16.26 -4.93 -19.37
C SER A 93 14.76 -4.89 -19.27
N PHE A 94 14.18 -3.73 -19.51
CA PHE A 94 12.73 -3.59 -19.61
C PHE A 94 12.22 -4.12 -20.95
N VAL A 95 11.03 -4.70 -20.93
CA VAL A 95 10.29 -5.02 -22.15
C VAL A 95 9.93 -3.72 -22.85
N GLU A 96 10.01 -3.70 -24.19
CA GLU A 96 9.53 -2.56 -24.95
C GLU A 96 8.01 -2.41 -24.78
N TRP A 97 7.57 -1.27 -24.29
CA TRP A 97 6.17 -0.97 -24.09
C TRP A 97 5.64 -0.15 -25.24
N ASP A 98 4.50 -0.59 -25.78
CA ASP A 98 3.79 0.18 -26.81
C ASP A 98 3.03 1.35 -26.17
N PHE A 99 3.67 2.51 -26.17
CA PHE A 99 3.07 3.75 -25.69
C PHE A 99 1.91 4.25 -26.58
N SER A 100 1.74 3.69 -27.78
CA SER A 100 0.68 4.09 -28.72
C SER A 100 -0.68 3.48 -28.39
N ASN A 101 -0.74 2.48 -27.53
CA ASN A 101 -1.96 1.75 -27.15
C ASN A 101 -2.82 2.51 -26.11
N LYS A 102 -2.87 3.84 -26.22
CA LYS A 102 -3.69 4.67 -25.35
C LYS A 102 -5.16 4.24 -25.37
N GLY A 103 -5.63 3.62 -24.28
CA GLY A 103 -7.05 3.40 -24.02
C GLY A 103 -7.77 2.36 -24.89
N LYS A 104 -7.05 1.45 -25.58
CA LYS A 104 -7.66 0.43 -26.43
C LYS A 104 -8.01 -0.86 -25.71
N SER A 105 -7.37 -1.17 -24.58
CA SER A 105 -7.66 -2.37 -23.79
C SER A 105 -8.66 -2.07 -22.68
N SER A 106 -9.60 -2.97 -22.47
CA SER A 106 -10.53 -2.91 -21.35
C SER A 106 -9.79 -3.18 -20.03
N ASN A 107 -10.35 -2.73 -18.92
CA ASN A 107 -9.82 -3.04 -17.58
C ASN A 107 -9.67 -4.55 -17.36
N ARG A 108 -10.56 -5.34 -17.92
CA ARG A 108 -10.50 -6.80 -17.84
C ARG A 108 -9.27 -7.34 -18.55
N GLU A 109 -9.02 -6.93 -19.79
CA GLU A 109 -7.84 -7.36 -20.56
C GLU A 109 -6.53 -6.95 -19.87
N GLN A 110 -6.50 -5.76 -19.26
CA GLN A 110 -5.36 -5.29 -18.48
C GLN A 110 -5.14 -6.14 -17.22
N ALA A 111 -6.20 -6.49 -16.50
CA ALA A 111 -6.13 -7.36 -15.32
C ALA A 111 -5.69 -8.79 -15.72
N GLU A 112 -6.21 -9.34 -16.79
CA GLU A 112 -5.83 -10.66 -17.31
C GLU A 112 -4.34 -10.68 -17.71
N ALA A 113 -3.85 -9.63 -18.36
CA ALA A 113 -2.42 -9.49 -18.70
C ALA A 113 -1.54 -9.47 -17.45
N LEU A 114 -1.94 -8.74 -16.39
CA LEU A 114 -1.22 -8.69 -15.13
C LEU A 114 -1.22 -10.05 -14.42
N PHE A 115 -2.35 -10.72 -14.37
CA PHE A 115 -2.46 -12.08 -13.80
C PHE A 115 -1.57 -13.07 -14.54
N ASN A 116 -1.53 -13.01 -15.87
CA ASN A 116 -0.64 -13.85 -16.67
C ASN A 116 0.85 -13.61 -16.35
N ILE A 117 1.26 -12.35 -16.12
CA ILE A 117 2.63 -12.02 -15.67
C ILE A 117 2.92 -12.68 -14.32
N LEU A 118 2.02 -12.55 -13.34
CA LEU A 118 2.19 -13.15 -12.02
C LEU A 118 2.26 -14.68 -12.09
N GLN A 119 1.37 -15.30 -12.84
CA GLN A 119 1.35 -16.75 -13.06
C GLN A 119 2.61 -17.25 -13.77
N SER A 120 3.13 -16.51 -14.75
CA SER A 120 4.39 -16.85 -15.43
C SER A 120 5.60 -16.82 -14.48
N LYS A 121 5.48 -16.10 -13.35
CA LYS A 121 6.46 -16.10 -12.26
C LYS A 121 6.20 -17.17 -11.21
N GLY A 122 5.26 -18.09 -11.46
CA GLY A 122 4.90 -19.15 -10.52
C GLY A 122 4.18 -18.64 -9.27
N LYS A 123 3.51 -17.48 -9.35
CA LYS A 123 2.80 -16.90 -8.21
C LYS A 123 1.34 -17.32 -8.22
N GLU A 124 0.86 -17.70 -7.06
CA GLU A 124 -0.56 -17.88 -6.79
C GLU A 124 -1.22 -16.52 -6.52
N ILE A 125 -2.48 -16.38 -6.91
CA ILE A 125 -3.24 -15.15 -6.73
C ILE A 125 -4.52 -15.52 -5.98
N TYR A 126 -4.69 -14.94 -4.81
CA TYR A 126 -5.90 -15.08 -4.01
C TYR A 126 -6.70 -13.79 -4.09
N MET A 127 -8.02 -13.90 -4.23
CA MET A 127 -8.91 -12.74 -4.32
C MET A 127 -10.13 -12.95 -3.44
N ALA A 128 -10.39 -11.97 -2.57
CA ALA A 128 -11.65 -11.83 -1.88
C ALA A 128 -12.46 -10.68 -2.48
N THR A 129 -13.75 -10.89 -2.68
CA THR A 129 -14.66 -9.88 -3.23
C THR A 129 -15.69 -9.48 -2.19
N TYR A 130 -16.04 -8.21 -2.17
CA TYR A 130 -16.99 -7.61 -1.24
C TYR A 130 -17.99 -6.77 -2.04
N ASN A 131 -19.29 -6.86 -1.70
CA ASN A 131 -20.36 -6.12 -2.36
C ASN A 131 -21.40 -5.56 -1.37
N ASP A 132 -21.03 -5.48 -0.11
CA ASP A 132 -21.98 -5.18 0.99
C ASP A 132 -22.48 -3.74 1.02
N LEU A 133 -21.73 -2.80 0.40
CA LEU A 133 -22.05 -1.36 0.40
C LEU A 133 -22.62 -0.85 -0.93
N GLY A 134 -23.15 -1.73 -1.78
CA GLY A 134 -23.65 -1.36 -3.11
C GLY A 134 -22.54 -1.03 -4.13
N ALA A 135 -21.29 -1.18 -3.76
CA ALA A 135 -20.14 -1.12 -4.62
C ALA A 135 -19.35 -2.42 -4.54
N MET A 136 -18.86 -2.91 -5.68
CA MET A 136 -18.00 -4.08 -5.68
C MET A 136 -16.55 -3.64 -5.39
N SER A 137 -15.96 -4.22 -4.37
CA SER A 137 -14.55 -4.09 -4.08
C SER A 137 -13.86 -5.45 -4.00
N CYS A 138 -12.55 -5.50 -4.17
CA CYS A 138 -11.79 -6.73 -4.02
C CYS A 138 -10.47 -6.47 -3.30
N ARG A 139 -10.02 -7.48 -2.57
CA ARG A 139 -8.67 -7.56 -2.02
C ARG A 139 -7.93 -8.69 -2.71
N ILE A 140 -6.74 -8.38 -3.20
CA ILE A 140 -5.88 -9.35 -3.87
C ILE A 140 -4.66 -9.61 -2.98
N LEU A 141 -4.34 -10.88 -2.80
CA LEU A 141 -3.14 -11.35 -2.09
C LEU A 141 -2.31 -12.20 -3.05
N VAL A 142 -1.04 -11.85 -3.19
CA VAL A 142 -0.04 -12.60 -3.96
C VAL A 142 1.10 -12.95 -3.03
N PRO A 143 1.15 -14.16 -2.48
CA PRO A 143 2.16 -14.56 -1.49
C PRO A 143 3.59 -14.30 -1.97
N GLY A 144 4.38 -13.65 -1.09
CA GLY A 144 5.75 -13.21 -1.37
C GLY A 144 5.86 -11.93 -2.21
N TYR A 145 4.73 -11.28 -2.57
CA TYR A 145 4.71 -10.00 -3.29
C TYR A 145 3.84 -8.93 -2.62
N SER A 146 2.77 -9.31 -1.97
CA SER A 146 1.80 -8.38 -1.37
C SER A 146 1.93 -8.24 0.15
N GLU A 147 2.77 -9.05 0.79
CA GLU A 147 3.08 -8.88 2.21
C GLU A 147 4.09 -7.76 2.37
N VAL A 148 3.67 -6.72 3.03
CA VAL A 148 4.49 -5.52 3.25
C VAL A 148 4.97 -5.43 4.69
N TYR A 149 4.19 -5.93 5.63
CA TYR A 149 4.51 -5.90 7.04
C TYR A 149 5.00 -7.26 7.54
N PRO A 150 5.91 -7.31 8.52
CA PRO A 150 6.16 -8.50 9.30
C PRO A 150 4.84 -8.93 9.95
N VAL A 151 4.31 -10.07 9.53
CA VAL A 151 2.98 -10.54 9.99
C VAL A 151 3.00 -10.83 11.49
N GLU A 152 4.13 -11.28 12.01
CA GLU A 152 4.36 -11.54 13.41
C GLU A 152 4.11 -10.30 14.28
N ASP A 153 4.67 -9.17 13.89
CA ASP A 153 4.53 -7.92 14.65
C ASP A 153 3.08 -7.43 14.66
N LEU A 154 2.39 -7.54 13.52
CA LEU A 154 0.98 -7.14 13.42
C LEU A 154 0.04 -7.98 14.28
N ILE A 155 0.35 -9.26 14.47
CA ILE A 155 -0.47 -10.18 15.29
C ILE A 155 -0.19 -9.96 16.78
N TRP A 156 1.08 -9.83 17.17
CA TRP A 156 1.49 -9.80 18.57
C TRP A 156 1.40 -8.42 19.20
N ASP A 157 1.60 -7.37 18.41
CA ASP A 157 1.56 -5.97 18.87
C ASP A 157 0.21 -5.29 18.64
N ASN A 158 -0.78 -6.04 18.15
CA ASN A 158 -2.11 -5.48 17.93
C ASN A 158 -2.84 -5.28 19.26
N THR A 159 -2.92 -4.04 19.69
CA THR A 159 -3.59 -3.62 20.93
C THR A 159 -5.06 -3.24 20.74
N ASN A 160 -5.59 -3.33 19.51
CA ASN A 160 -6.97 -2.96 19.21
C ASN A 160 -7.94 -3.95 19.86
N LYS A 161 -8.58 -3.53 20.94
CA LYS A 161 -9.56 -4.32 21.71
C LYS A 161 -10.81 -4.65 20.90
N ALA A 162 -11.17 -3.84 19.90
CA ALA A 162 -12.35 -4.05 19.07
C ALA A 162 -12.25 -5.30 18.18
N LEU A 163 -11.07 -5.88 18.00
CA LEU A 163 -10.89 -7.14 17.25
C LEU A 163 -11.72 -8.29 17.80
N LEU A 164 -11.96 -8.34 19.11
CA LEU A 164 -12.81 -9.34 19.75
C LEU A 164 -14.27 -9.25 19.29
N PHE A 165 -14.69 -8.09 18.81
CA PHE A 165 -16.05 -7.79 18.38
C PHE A 165 -16.15 -7.55 16.87
N ARG A 166 -15.07 -7.81 16.13
CA ARG A 166 -14.96 -7.49 14.70
C ARG A 166 -16.15 -8.01 13.89
N ALA A 167 -16.56 -9.25 14.10
CA ALA A 167 -17.66 -9.85 13.36
C ALA A 167 -18.98 -9.13 13.61
N ASP A 168 -19.25 -8.75 14.86
CA ASP A 168 -20.47 -8.03 15.25
C ASP A 168 -20.44 -6.59 14.70
N ILE A 169 -19.30 -5.90 14.83
CA ILE A 169 -19.12 -4.52 14.34
C ILE A 169 -19.32 -4.44 12.82
N LEU A 170 -18.71 -5.34 12.05
CA LEU A 170 -18.84 -5.35 10.59
C LEU A 170 -20.25 -5.76 10.12
N ASN A 171 -21.04 -6.43 10.98
CA ASN A 171 -22.41 -6.84 10.69
C ASN A 171 -23.47 -6.01 11.43
N LEU A 172 -23.12 -4.83 11.95
CA LEU A 172 -24.05 -3.93 12.65
C LEU A 172 -25.38 -3.74 11.91
N HIS A 173 -25.33 -3.59 10.58
CA HIS A 173 -26.49 -3.38 9.72
C HIS A 173 -27.46 -4.59 9.67
N ARG A 174 -27.07 -5.75 10.20
CA ARG A 174 -27.86 -6.99 10.25
C ARG A 174 -28.40 -7.29 11.65
N LEU A 175 -27.97 -6.53 12.65
CA LEU A 175 -28.39 -6.77 14.03
C LEU A 175 -29.80 -6.21 14.27
N ASP A 176 -30.61 -6.96 14.96
CA ASP A 176 -31.87 -6.44 15.55
C ASP A 176 -31.58 -5.57 16.79
N ASN A 177 -32.58 -4.85 17.26
CA ASN A 177 -32.44 -3.94 18.39
C ASN A 177 -31.94 -4.61 19.68
N ASN A 178 -32.30 -5.87 19.92
CA ASN A 178 -31.86 -6.60 21.11
C ASN A 178 -30.39 -7.01 21.00
N SER A 179 -29.99 -7.50 19.85
CA SER A 179 -28.61 -7.87 19.55
C SER A 179 -27.68 -6.65 19.54
N LEU A 180 -28.20 -5.51 19.04
CA LEU A 180 -27.46 -4.25 19.07
C LEU A 180 -27.26 -3.75 20.50
N ALA A 181 -28.33 -3.77 21.34
CA ALA A 181 -28.20 -3.38 22.73
C ALA A 181 -27.23 -4.28 23.51
N ALA A 182 -27.28 -5.58 23.28
CA ALA A 182 -26.34 -6.53 23.88
C ALA A 182 -24.91 -6.31 23.43
N LEU A 183 -24.68 -5.94 22.16
CA LEU A 183 -23.36 -5.59 21.66
C LEU A 183 -22.83 -4.31 22.31
N LEU A 184 -23.65 -3.26 22.37
CA LEU A 184 -23.27 -1.99 23.02
C LEU A 184 -22.89 -2.18 24.49
N ASP A 185 -23.64 -3.00 25.23
CA ASP A 185 -23.33 -3.35 26.62
C ASP A 185 -21.96 -4.07 26.72
N ARG A 186 -21.69 -5.01 25.81
CA ARG A 186 -20.39 -5.71 25.73
C ARG A 186 -19.24 -4.77 25.38
N LEU A 187 -19.44 -3.83 24.47
CA LEU A 187 -18.42 -2.85 24.07
C LEU A 187 -18.10 -1.92 25.26
N SER A 188 -19.13 -1.39 25.94
CA SER A 188 -18.98 -0.52 27.10
C SER A 188 -18.24 -1.20 28.25
N ASN A 189 -18.51 -2.49 28.51
CA ASN A 189 -17.86 -3.26 29.56
C ASN A 189 -16.36 -3.59 29.27
N ASN A 190 -15.90 -3.39 28.04
CA ASN A 190 -14.50 -3.64 27.65
C ASN A 190 -13.68 -2.35 27.49
N GLU A 191 -14.21 -1.22 27.89
CA GLU A 191 -13.51 0.08 27.83
C GLU A 191 -12.88 0.36 26.47
N LEU A 192 -13.67 0.17 25.40
CA LEU A 192 -13.22 0.44 24.04
C LEU A 192 -13.20 1.95 23.77
N ASP A 193 -12.13 2.40 23.17
CA ASP A 193 -12.07 3.74 22.62
C ASP A 193 -12.81 3.80 21.27
N GLU A 194 -13.83 4.68 21.19
CA GLU A 194 -14.68 4.78 20.00
C GLU A 194 -13.90 5.20 18.73
N TYR A 195 -12.88 6.01 18.89
CA TYR A 195 -12.09 6.53 17.77
C TYR A 195 -10.91 5.63 17.42
N SER A 196 -10.10 5.25 18.40
CA SER A 196 -8.90 4.47 18.13
C SER A 196 -9.18 2.99 17.90
N ASP A 197 -10.08 2.39 18.69
CA ASP A 197 -10.34 0.94 18.57
C ASP A 197 -11.36 0.63 17.48
N ILE A 198 -12.53 1.28 17.50
CA ILE A 198 -13.62 1.00 16.56
C ILE A 198 -13.35 1.69 15.22
N GLY A 199 -12.93 2.95 15.23
CA GLY A 199 -12.62 3.72 14.02
C GLY A 199 -11.59 3.01 13.15
N THR A 200 -10.47 2.63 13.72
CA THR A 200 -9.41 1.87 13.02
C THR A 200 -9.92 0.54 12.46
N LEU A 201 -10.77 -0.17 13.19
CA LEU A 201 -11.31 -1.44 12.72
C LEU A 201 -12.18 -1.31 11.47
N ILE A 202 -12.96 -0.23 11.36
CA ILE A 202 -13.84 0.03 10.22
C ILE A 202 -13.21 0.92 9.14
N GLY A 203 -11.95 1.37 9.35
CA GLY A 203 -11.21 2.18 8.38
C GLY A 203 -11.64 3.64 8.33
N VAL A 204 -12.17 4.17 9.43
CA VAL A 204 -12.44 5.59 9.61
C VAL A 204 -11.38 6.14 10.56
N GLU A 205 -10.43 6.88 10.02
CA GLU A 205 -9.45 7.66 10.79
C GLU A 205 -9.91 9.11 10.96
#